data_4b80440a62d88056010e9a1418d5549c
#
_entry.id   4b80440a62d88056010e9a1418d5549c
#
_cell.length_a   1.000
_cell.length_b   1.000
_cell.length_c   1.000
_cell.angle_alpha   90.00
_cell.angle_beta   90.00
_cell.angle_gamma   90.00
#
_symmetry.space_group_name_H-M   'P 1'
#
loop_
_entity.id
_entity.type
_entity.pdbx_description
1 polymer ?
#
loop_
_entity_poly.entity_id
_entity_poly.type
_entity_poly.pdbx_seq_one_letter_code
_entity_poly.pdbx_strand_id
1 'polypeptide(L)'
;MRTLVRRRCLLVALVAVAALLAGREIARAQSNESGDLSIELVDPKVLRVCADPRNLPFSNDKGEGFENKLGELFAEKLQKKLDFMYFPQATGFVRMTLGAHRCDVIMGFPQGDDLAQGTNPYYRTAYALVAKQGSGLDDVDTLEDARLKTKRVGIVAGTPPATNMAVNGLMTNAKPYPLMIDTRFDSSAEAMIGDLEKGEIDAGILWGPMAGFYAKKASPPLHVTPLVKETTGPRLAYRIGMGVRAVDQNWKRQLNRLIQENQPAIDKILLDFGVPLLDENDRPIGAESATKSP
;
A
#
# COMPACT_ATOMS: atom_id res chain seq x y z
N MET A 1 -57.00 54.72 22.22
CA MET A 1 -55.61 54.58 22.67
C MET A 1 -55.15 53.12 22.90
N ARG A 2 -55.97 52.16 23.26
CA ARG A 2 -55.55 50.74 23.55
C ARG A 2 -55.21 49.89 22.33
N THR A 3 -55.63 50.18 21.15
CA THR A 3 -55.41 49.40 19.89
C THR A 3 -53.99 49.71 19.27
N LEU A 4 -53.49 50.92 19.40
CA LEU A 4 -52.19 51.31 18.85
C LEU A 4 -51.02 50.71 19.66
N VAL A 5 -51.16 50.56 20.97
CA VAL A 5 -50.14 49.97 21.83
C VAL A 5 -49.96 48.47 21.54
N ARG A 6 -51.06 47.73 21.33
CA ARG A 6 -51.01 46.28 20.99
C ARG A 6 -50.32 46.01 19.63
N ARG A 7 -50.52 46.87 18.62
CA ARG A 7 -49.83 46.69 17.31
C ARG A 7 -48.33 46.97 17.38
N ARG A 8 -47.89 47.94 18.23
CA ARG A 8 -46.46 48.20 18.40
C ARG A 8 -45.75 47.09 19.18
N CYS A 9 -46.33 46.48 20.18
CA CYS A 9 -45.76 45.35 20.90
C CYS A 9 -45.63 44.08 20.01
N LEU A 10 -46.63 43.82 19.10
CA LEU A 10 -46.55 42.69 18.17
C LEU A 10 -45.46 42.84 17.12
N LEU A 11 -45.21 44.05 16.62
CA LEU A 11 -44.13 44.35 15.65
C LEU A 11 -42.75 44.21 16.28
N VAL A 12 -42.57 44.66 17.53
CA VAL A 12 -41.30 44.51 18.26
C VAL A 12 -41.00 43.04 18.56
N ALA A 13 -42.01 42.25 18.92
CA ALA A 13 -41.86 40.81 19.16
C ALA A 13 -41.47 40.03 17.90
N LEU A 14 -42.07 40.39 16.73
CA LEU A 14 -41.75 39.77 15.44
C LEU A 14 -40.31 40.07 14.98
N VAL A 15 -39.84 41.30 15.16
CA VAL A 15 -38.47 41.67 14.84
C VAL A 15 -37.44 40.98 15.74
N ALA A 16 -37.74 40.81 17.04
CA ALA A 16 -36.88 40.11 17.96
C ALA A 16 -36.76 38.61 17.65
N VAL A 17 -37.85 37.96 17.21
CA VAL A 17 -37.82 36.55 16.79
C VAL A 17 -37.07 36.37 15.48
N ALA A 18 -37.22 37.27 14.51
CA ALA A 18 -36.43 37.23 13.27
C ALA A 18 -34.92 37.42 13.50
N ALA A 19 -34.52 38.30 14.41
CA ALA A 19 -33.13 38.50 14.79
C ALA A 19 -32.54 37.29 15.52
N LEU A 20 -33.31 36.58 16.33
CA LEU A 20 -32.90 35.35 16.99
C LEU A 20 -32.75 34.16 16.03
N LEU A 21 -33.56 34.09 15.00
CA LEU A 21 -33.47 33.06 13.96
C LEU A 21 -32.27 33.32 13.01
N ALA A 22 -32.03 34.55 12.61
CA ALA A 22 -30.89 34.95 11.81
C ALA A 22 -29.57 34.73 12.56
N GLY A 23 -29.51 35.00 13.88
CA GLY A 23 -28.36 34.72 14.71
C GLY A 23 -28.02 33.23 14.84
N ARG A 24 -29.03 32.32 14.75
CA ARG A 24 -28.82 30.86 14.75
C ARG A 24 -28.25 30.33 13.45
N GLU A 25 -28.56 30.94 12.32
CA GLU A 25 -27.99 30.55 11.02
C GLU A 25 -26.54 31.00 10.88
N ILE A 26 -26.22 32.20 11.36
CA ILE A 26 -24.83 32.70 11.39
C ILE A 26 -23.95 31.87 12.35
N ALA A 27 -24.47 31.49 13.52
CA ALA A 27 -23.75 30.61 14.44
C ALA A 27 -23.56 29.19 13.88
N ARG A 28 -24.49 28.68 13.06
CA ARG A 28 -24.34 27.39 12.38
C ARG A 28 -23.34 27.44 11.21
N ALA A 29 -23.25 28.56 10.51
CA ALA A 29 -22.24 28.75 9.45
C ALA A 29 -20.81 28.85 10.02
N GLN A 30 -20.65 29.43 11.21
CA GLN A 30 -19.33 29.51 11.86
C GLN A 30 -18.90 28.22 12.57
N SER A 31 -19.79 27.32 12.92
CA SER A 31 -19.42 26.04 13.54
C SER A 31 -18.92 24.97 12.55
N ASN A 32 -19.05 25.21 11.24
CA ASN A 32 -18.52 24.32 10.20
C ASN A 32 -17.11 24.69 9.71
N GLU A 33 -16.51 25.78 10.16
CA GLU A 33 -15.16 26.23 9.78
C GLU A 33 -14.10 26.05 10.88
N SER A 34 -14.41 25.38 11.99
CA SER A 34 -13.35 24.86 12.86
C SER A 34 -12.71 23.59 12.25
N GLY A 35 -12.51 23.58 10.95
CA GLY A 35 -11.62 22.65 10.26
C GLY A 35 -10.21 22.88 10.80
N ASP A 36 -9.66 21.79 11.29
CA ASP A 36 -8.29 21.58 11.71
C ASP A 36 -7.32 22.61 11.09
N LEU A 37 -6.91 23.60 11.88
CA LEU A 37 -5.94 24.64 11.47
C LEU A 37 -4.51 24.10 11.40
N SER A 38 -4.33 22.80 11.23
CA SER A 38 -3.02 22.24 10.96
C SER A 38 -2.56 22.73 9.57
N ILE A 39 -1.45 23.46 9.57
CA ILE A 39 -0.81 23.89 8.31
C ILE A 39 -0.19 22.66 7.68
N GLU A 40 -0.85 22.15 6.64
CA GLU A 40 -0.30 21.07 5.83
C GLU A 40 0.79 21.61 4.91
N LEU A 41 1.97 21.00 4.98
CA LEU A 41 3.14 21.41 4.17
C LEU A 41 3.24 20.62 2.85
N VAL A 42 2.10 20.13 2.36
CA VAL A 42 1.99 19.45 1.06
C VAL A 42 2.12 20.47 -0.07
N ASP A 43 2.98 20.18 -1.04
CA ASP A 43 3.15 21.08 -2.18
C ASP A 43 1.85 21.18 -3.00
N PRO A 44 1.32 22.39 -3.26
CA PRO A 44 0.06 22.55 -3.99
C PRO A 44 0.19 22.27 -5.50
N LYS A 45 1.39 22.33 -6.08
CA LYS A 45 1.64 22.24 -7.52
C LYS A 45 2.41 20.98 -7.93
N VAL A 46 3.07 20.33 -6.99
CA VAL A 46 3.94 19.18 -7.23
C VAL A 46 3.46 18.01 -6.38
N LEU A 47 3.32 16.84 -6.98
CA LEU A 47 3.19 15.57 -6.25
C LEU A 47 4.60 15.05 -5.97
N ARG A 48 5.05 15.19 -4.73
CA ARG A 48 6.37 14.74 -4.29
C ARG A 48 6.27 13.33 -3.69
N VAL A 49 6.75 12.34 -4.42
CA VAL A 49 6.70 10.91 -4.02
C VAL A 49 8.02 10.49 -3.41
N CYS A 50 7.98 9.86 -2.23
CA CYS A 50 9.13 9.20 -1.63
C CYS A 50 9.33 7.83 -2.31
N ALA A 51 10.49 7.58 -2.90
CA ALA A 51 10.77 6.38 -3.67
C ALA A 51 12.20 5.86 -3.47
N ASP A 52 12.42 4.60 -3.79
CA ASP A 52 13.78 4.01 -3.85
C ASP A 52 14.30 4.10 -5.30
N PRO A 53 15.56 4.48 -5.50
CA PRO A 53 16.12 4.59 -6.85
C PRO A 53 16.35 3.25 -7.53
N ARG A 54 16.32 2.11 -6.79
CA ARG A 54 16.61 0.77 -7.34
C ARG A 54 15.92 -0.35 -6.54
N ASN A 55 14.61 -0.34 -6.48
CA ASN A 55 13.81 -1.34 -5.76
C ASN A 55 12.65 -1.84 -6.62
N LEU A 56 12.95 -2.43 -7.77
CA LEU A 56 11.91 -3.07 -8.59
C LEU A 56 11.31 -4.29 -7.85
N PRO A 57 10.02 -4.49 -7.99
CA PRO A 57 9.04 -3.86 -8.90
C PRO A 57 8.43 -2.54 -8.40
N PHE A 58 8.79 -2.05 -7.21
CA PHE A 58 8.18 -0.87 -6.60
C PHE A 58 8.56 0.41 -7.34
N SER A 59 9.82 0.80 -7.25
CA SER A 59 10.31 2.02 -7.90
C SER A 59 11.77 1.88 -8.36
N ASN A 60 12.13 2.72 -9.33
CA ASN A 60 13.51 3.01 -9.67
C ASN A 60 13.63 4.43 -10.24
N ASP A 61 14.86 4.90 -10.43
CA ASP A 61 15.17 6.23 -10.96
C ASP A 61 14.88 6.39 -12.46
N LYS A 62 14.55 5.27 -13.15
CA LYS A 62 14.13 5.25 -14.56
C LYS A 62 12.60 5.32 -14.74
N GLY A 63 11.83 5.30 -13.64
CA GLY A 63 10.36 5.33 -13.71
C GLY A 63 9.72 4.00 -14.13
N GLU A 64 10.43 2.88 -13.93
CA GLU A 64 9.99 1.55 -14.43
C GLU A 64 9.21 0.72 -13.41
N GLY A 65 9.10 1.15 -12.15
CA GLY A 65 8.37 0.44 -11.11
C GLY A 65 6.86 0.77 -11.09
N PHE A 66 6.05 -0.08 -10.47
CA PHE A 66 4.60 0.16 -10.38
C PHE A 66 4.27 1.38 -9.51
N GLU A 67 5.04 1.68 -8.48
CA GLU A 67 4.86 2.90 -7.68
C GLU A 67 5.19 4.16 -8.48
N ASN A 68 6.16 4.08 -9.43
CA ASN A 68 6.39 5.14 -10.38
C ASN A 68 5.13 5.35 -11.26
N LYS A 69 4.52 4.25 -11.78
CA LYS A 69 3.31 4.33 -12.61
C LYS A 69 2.10 4.82 -11.83
N LEU A 70 1.95 4.45 -10.58
CA LEU A 70 0.94 5.01 -9.68
C LEU A 70 1.18 6.52 -9.44
N GLY A 71 2.44 6.94 -9.26
CA GLY A 71 2.80 8.35 -9.16
C GLY A 71 2.39 9.15 -10.40
N GLU A 72 2.64 8.60 -11.61
CA GLU A 72 2.20 9.18 -12.90
C GLU A 72 0.67 9.30 -12.95
N LEU A 73 -0.06 8.24 -12.61
CA LEU A 73 -1.54 8.23 -12.56
C LEU A 73 -2.08 9.31 -11.61
N PHE A 74 -1.56 9.36 -10.37
CA PHE A 74 -2.07 10.32 -9.39
C PHE A 74 -1.67 11.75 -9.71
N ALA A 75 -0.49 12.00 -10.25
CA ALA A 75 -0.08 13.33 -10.69
C ALA A 75 -0.98 13.87 -11.80
N GLU A 76 -1.34 13.02 -12.77
CA GLU A 76 -2.31 13.34 -13.82
C GLU A 76 -3.68 13.71 -13.24
N LYS A 77 -4.23 12.86 -12.36
CA LYS A 77 -5.55 13.10 -11.74
C LYS A 77 -5.59 14.35 -10.85
N LEU A 78 -4.48 14.68 -10.23
CA LEU A 78 -4.31 15.88 -9.40
C LEU A 78 -3.97 17.13 -10.22
N GLN A 79 -3.64 16.98 -11.49
CA GLN A 79 -3.12 18.06 -12.36
C GLN A 79 -1.86 18.72 -11.75
N LYS A 80 -1.02 17.91 -11.10
CA LYS A 80 0.25 18.34 -10.48
C LYS A 80 1.44 17.83 -11.30
N LYS A 81 2.56 18.54 -11.20
CA LYS A 81 3.85 17.99 -11.66
C LYS A 81 4.23 16.81 -10.76
N LEU A 82 4.84 15.79 -11.34
CA LEU A 82 5.38 14.66 -10.58
C LEU A 82 6.86 14.89 -10.27
N ASP A 83 7.25 14.63 -9.03
CA ASP A 83 8.62 14.63 -8.60
C ASP A 83 8.88 13.44 -7.65
N PHE A 84 10.01 12.75 -7.82
CA PHE A 84 10.41 11.64 -6.97
C PHE A 84 11.59 12.03 -6.09
N MET A 85 11.39 11.92 -4.78
CA MET A 85 12.47 12.01 -3.83
C MET A 85 13.07 10.62 -3.60
N TYR A 86 14.17 10.34 -4.25
CA TYR A 86 14.84 9.06 -4.13
C TYR A 86 15.73 8.96 -2.90
N PHE A 87 15.50 7.88 -2.15
CA PHE A 87 16.30 7.48 -1.01
C PHE A 87 16.24 5.95 -0.86
N PRO A 88 17.35 5.23 -0.55
CA PRO A 88 17.30 3.79 -0.36
C PRO A 88 16.30 3.37 0.71
N GLN A 89 15.44 2.40 0.37
CA GLN A 89 14.40 1.89 1.28
C GLN A 89 15.02 0.95 2.33
N ALA A 90 15.64 1.55 3.32
CA ALA A 90 16.31 0.91 4.45
C ALA A 90 15.85 1.55 5.76
N THR A 91 16.43 1.12 6.88
CA THR A 91 16.14 1.71 8.21
C THR A 91 16.27 3.23 8.17
N GLY A 92 15.19 3.92 8.55
CA GLY A 92 15.13 5.39 8.57
C GLY A 92 14.56 6.02 7.29
N PHE A 93 14.15 5.25 6.27
CA PHE A 93 13.56 5.78 5.05
C PHE A 93 12.44 6.79 5.33
N VAL A 94 11.41 6.42 6.10
CA VAL A 94 10.27 7.30 6.42
C VAL A 94 10.75 8.60 7.09
N ARG A 95 11.65 8.49 8.09
CA ARG A 95 12.17 9.63 8.83
C ARG A 95 12.97 10.59 7.95
N MET A 96 13.80 10.03 7.04
CA MET A 96 14.71 10.81 6.20
C MET A 96 14.05 11.39 4.94
N THR A 97 12.84 10.94 4.61
CA THR A 97 12.09 11.37 3.43
C THR A 97 10.81 12.09 3.83
N LEU A 98 9.75 11.37 4.14
CA LEU A 98 8.43 11.91 4.51
C LEU A 98 8.49 12.77 5.78
N GLY A 99 9.12 12.26 6.84
CA GLY A 99 9.28 12.97 8.11
C GLY A 99 10.15 14.22 8.02
N ALA A 100 11.11 14.24 7.10
CA ALA A 100 11.95 15.39 6.81
C ALA A 100 11.33 16.37 5.78
N HIS A 101 10.06 16.21 5.42
CA HIS A 101 9.31 17.04 4.46
C HIS A 101 9.93 17.10 3.05
N ARG A 102 10.71 16.10 2.66
CA ARG A 102 11.35 16.03 1.34
C ARG A 102 10.40 15.50 0.26
N CYS A 103 9.36 14.79 0.68
CA CYS A 103 8.27 14.27 -0.13
C CYS A 103 6.96 14.34 0.66
N ASP A 104 5.82 14.04 0.03
CA ASP A 104 4.49 14.18 0.63
C ASP A 104 3.70 12.87 0.70
N VAL A 105 4.20 11.84 0.05
CA VAL A 105 3.54 10.52 0.03
C VAL A 105 4.55 9.39 -0.19
N ILE A 106 4.35 8.29 0.52
CA ILE A 106 4.97 6.98 0.26
C ILE A 106 3.89 6.11 -0.39
N MET A 107 4.14 5.54 -1.57
CA MET A 107 3.11 4.79 -2.30
C MET A 107 2.77 3.45 -1.65
N GLY A 108 3.75 2.68 -1.20
CA GLY A 108 3.55 1.38 -0.54
C GLY A 108 3.74 1.47 0.97
N PHE A 109 2.65 1.52 1.73
CA PHE A 109 2.70 1.59 3.19
C PHE A 109 1.74 0.56 3.83
N PRO A 110 2.25 -0.39 4.65
CA PRO A 110 1.42 -1.39 5.29
C PRO A 110 0.45 -0.75 6.29
N GLN A 111 -0.79 -1.21 6.32
CA GLN A 111 -1.74 -0.77 7.35
C GLN A 111 -1.33 -1.29 8.73
N GLY A 112 -1.41 -0.40 9.73
CA GLY A 112 -1.05 -0.68 11.13
C GLY A 112 0.42 -0.43 11.47
N ASP A 113 1.22 0.12 10.54
CA ASP A 113 2.55 0.63 10.84
C ASP A 113 2.45 2.07 11.35
N ASP A 114 3.14 2.37 12.47
CA ASP A 114 3.06 3.64 13.20
C ASP A 114 4.05 4.72 12.69
N LEU A 115 4.90 4.38 11.71
CA LEU A 115 5.91 5.31 11.18
C LEU A 115 5.30 6.44 10.34
N ALA A 116 4.10 6.24 9.80
CA ALA A 116 3.34 7.23 9.06
C ALA A 116 1.83 7.01 9.23
N GLN A 117 1.03 8.01 8.86
CA GLN A 117 -0.42 7.87 8.81
C GLN A 117 -0.84 7.18 7.51
N GLY A 118 -1.40 5.97 7.60
CA GLY A 118 -1.89 5.24 6.42
C GLY A 118 -3.18 5.83 5.83
N THR A 119 -3.30 5.79 4.49
CA THR A 119 -4.56 5.99 3.77
C THR A 119 -5.45 4.74 3.87
N ASN A 120 -6.63 4.75 3.26
CA ASN A 120 -7.34 3.51 2.95
C ASN A 120 -6.44 2.62 2.08
N PRO A 121 -6.52 1.28 2.22
CA PRO A 121 -5.74 0.39 1.37
C PRO A 121 -6.24 0.48 -0.07
N TYR A 122 -5.33 0.34 -1.02
CA TYR A 122 -5.65 0.26 -2.43
C TYR A 122 -5.29 -1.09 -3.04
N TYR A 123 -4.57 -1.94 -2.30
CA TYR A 123 -4.43 -3.35 -2.66
C TYR A 123 -4.19 -4.21 -1.43
N ARG A 124 -4.46 -5.50 -1.62
CA ARG A 124 -4.15 -6.56 -0.68
C ARG A 124 -3.34 -7.62 -1.40
N THR A 125 -2.32 -8.13 -0.76
CA THR A 125 -1.46 -9.21 -1.25
C THR A 125 -0.85 -9.97 -0.09
N ALA A 126 -0.19 -11.09 -0.36
CA ALA A 126 0.46 -11.92 0.64
C ALA A 126 1.91 -12.23 0.26
N TYR A 127 2.69 -12.72 1.21
CA TYR A 127 3.86 -13.50 0.85
C TYR A 127 3.45 -14.68 0.00
N ALA A 128 4.31 -15.09 -0.93
CA ALA A 128 3.99 -16.13 -1.88
C ALA A 128 5.14 -17.15 -2.00
N LEU A 129 4.76 -18.39 -2.19
CA LEU A 129 5.67 -19.45 -2.62
C LEU A 129 5.92 -19.31 -4.11
N VAL A 130 7.18 -19.34 -4.52
CA VAL A 130 7.60 -19.36 -5.92
C VAL A 130 8.31 -20.68 -6.19
N ALA A 131 7.85 -21.41 -7.20
CA ALA A 131 8.40 -22.71 -7.58
C ALA A 131 8.41 -22.89 -9.11
N LYS A 132 9.17 -23.86 -9.61
CA LYS A 132 9.06 -24.23 -11.03
C LYS A 132 7.69 -24.83 -11.30
N GLN A 133 7.07 -24.43 -12.39
CA GLN A 133 5.78 -24.98 -12.80
C GLN A 133 5.85 -26.50 -12.96
N GLY A 134 4.88 -27.23 -12.42
CA GLY A 134 4.85 -28.69 -12.45
C GLY A 134 5.84 -29.38 -11.50
N SER A 135 6.43 -28.66 -10.57
CA SER A 135 7.33 -29.21 -9.52
C SER A 135 6.59 -30.01 -8.43
N GLY A 136 5.26 -30.06 -8.48
CA GLY A 136 4.41 -30.65 -7.46
C GLY A 136 4.18 -29.72 -6.25
N LEU A 137 4.52 -28.44 -6.38
CA LEU A 137 4.31 -27.39 -5.37
C LEU A 137 3.36 -26.29 -5.83
N ASP A 138 2.74 -26.44 -7.01
CA ASP A 138 1.93 -25.39 -7.64
C ASP A 138 0.66 -25.03 -6.84
N ASP A 139 0.18 -25.93 -5.98
CA ASP A 139 -1.01 -25.80 -5.13
C ASP A 139 -0.68 -25.59 -3.64
N VAL A 140 0.60 -25.38 -3.30
CA VAL A 140 1.03 -25.17 -1.92
C VAL A 140 0.76 -23.73 -1.49
N ASP A 141 -0.29 -23.51 -0.71
CA ASP A 141 -0.76 -22.22 -0.24
C ASP A 141 -0.61 -22.02 1.29
N THR A 142 0.11 -22.94 1.95
CA THR A 142 0.51 -22.88 3.38
C THR A 142 1.89 -23.49 3.59
N LEU A 143 2.64 -22.98 4.55
CA LEU A 143 3.93 -23.52 4.98
C LEU A 143 3.78 -24.75 5.90
N GLU A 144 2.55 -25.12 6.25
CA GLU A 144 2.22 -26.35 6.98
C GLU A 144 2.26 -27.58 6.07
N ASP A 145 2.35 -27.41 4.73
CA ASP A 145 2.35 -28.52 3.78
C ASP A 145 3.57 -29.43 3.97
N ALA A 146 3.31 -30.71 4.18
CA ALA A 146 4.34 -31.70 4.46
C ALA A 146 5.36 -31.89 3.31
N ARG A 147 4.96 -31.56 2.07
CA ARG A 147 5.84 -31.63 0.89
C ARG A 147 7.06 -30.73 1.03
N LEU A 148 6.93 -29.60 1.75
CA LEU A 148 8.01 -28.65 1.96
C LEU A 148 9.13 -29.17 2.89
N LYS A 149 8.86 -30.15 3.74
CA LYS A 149 9.84 -30.66 4.73
C LYS A 149 11.08 -31.27 4.11
N THR A 150 10.97 -31.78 2.90
CA THR A 150 12.10 -32.39 2.16
C THR A 150 12.69 -31.46 1.11
N LYS A 151 12.16 -30.23 0.97
CA LYS A 151 12.59 -29.28 -0.05
C LYS A 151 13.58 -28.24 0.51
N ARG A 152 14.46 -27.77 -0.35
CA ARG A 152 15.32 -26.63 -0.08
C ARG A 152 14.51 -25.37 -0.34
N VAL A 153 14.11 -24.66 0.72
CA VAL A 153 13.25 -23.48 0.61
C VAL A 153 14.05 -22.22 0.89
N GLY A 154 14.08 -21.32 -0.10
CA GLY A 154 14.68 -19.99 0.05
C GLY A 154 13.78 -19.09 0.90
N ILE A 155 14.40 -18.34 1.85
CA ILE A 155 13.70 -17.42 2.74
C ILE A 155 14.51 -16.16 2.99
N VAL A 156 13.88 -15.01 2.95
CA VAL A 156 14.53 -13.76 3.41
C VAL A 156 14.49 -13.72 4.93
N ALA A 157 15.67 -13.76 5.55
CA ALA A 157 15.82 -13.83 7.01
C ALA A 157 15.19 -12.61 7.69
N GLY A 158 14.49 -12.84 8.81
CA GLY A 158 13.85 -11.77 9.58
C GLY A 158 12.48 -11.30 9.05
N THR A 159 11.99 -11.91 7.96
CA THR A 159 10.62 -11.66 7.48
C THR A 159 9.60 -12.54 8.20
N PRO A 160 8.30 -12.16 8.24
CA PRO A 160 7.26 -12.95 8.88
C PRO A 160 7.24 -14.44 8.49
N PRO A 161 7.35 -14.83 7.20
CA PRO A 161 7.34 -16.25 6.84
C PRO A 161 8.55 -17.04 7.39
N ALA A 162 9.65 -16.40 7.77
CA ALA A 162 10.75 -17.11 8.44
C ALA A 162 10.31 -17.69 9.81
N THR A 163 9.44 -16.97 10.53
CA THR A 163 8.84 -17.47 11.77
C THR A 163 7.89 -18.64 11.49
N ASN A 164 7.02 -18.54 10.46
CA ASN A 164 6.13 -19.63 10.07
C ASN A 164 6.95 -20.88 9.66
N MET A 165 8.03 -20.72 8.91
CA MET A 165 8.94 -21.83 8.57
C MET A 165 9.56 -22.48 9.81
N ALA A 166 9.97 -21.68 10.79
CA ALA A 166 10.54 -22.21 12.04
C ALA A 166 9.52 -23.02 12.82
N VAL A 167 8.29 -22.51 12.98
CA VAL A 167 7.18 -23.22 13.66
C VAL A 167 6.84 -24.53 12.96
N ASN A 168 6.89 -24.57 11.63
CA ASN A 168 6.56 -25.74 10.82
C ASN A 168 7.77 -26.69 10.59
N GLY A 169 8.92 -26.42 11.22
CA GLY A 169 10.11 -27.28 11.14
C GLY A 169 10.80 -27.29 9.78
N LEU A 170 10.66 -26.21 8.99
CA LEU A 170 11.23 -26.09 7.64
C LEU A 170 12.65 -25.52 7.62
N MET A 171 13.21 -25.13 8.78
CA MET A 171 14.51 -24.45 8.84
C MET A 171 15.72 -25.33 8.51
N THR A 172 15.59 -26.65 8.64
CA THR A 172 16.71 -27.59 8.40
C THR A 172 17.27 -27.50 6.98
N ASN A 173 16.37 -27.32 6.00
CA ASN A 173 16.72 -27.22 4.57
C ASN A 173 16.51 -25.80 4.03
N ALA A 174 16.40 -24.80 4.89
CA ALA A 174 16.21 -23.41 4.47
C ALA A 174 17.52 -22.81 3.95
N LYS A 175 17.45 -22.10 2.82
CA LYS A 175 18.52 -21.22 2.32
C LYS A 175 18.18 -19.77 2.69
N PRO A 176 18.90 -19.14 3.63
CA PRO A 176 18.61 -17.76 4.02
C PRO A 176 19.18 -16.76 3.02
N TYR A 177 18.42 -15.68 2.77
CA TYR A 177 18.86 -14.49 2.05
C TYR A 177 18.79 -13.29 3.00
N PRO A 178 19.69 -12.31 2.87
CA PRO A 178 19.70 -11.16 3.78
C PRO A 178 18.48 -10.26 3.56
N LEU A 179 17.89 -9.76 4.67
CA LEU A 179 16.83 -8.74 4.61
C LEU A 179 17.41 -7.35 4.35
N MET A 180 18.49 -7.03 5.07
CA MET A 180 19.15 -5.72 4.96
C MET A 180 20.26 -5.81 3.93
N ILE A 181 20.03 -5.22 2.78
CA ILE A 181 20.97 -5.13 1.68
C ILE A 181 21.07 -3.69 1.19
N ASP A 182 22.13 -3.36 0.51
CA ASP A 182 22.20 -2.12 -0.26
C ASP A 182 21.54 -2.34 -1.63
N THR A 183 20.30 -1.89 -1.76
CA THR A 183 19.49 -2.06 -2.97
C THR A 183 20.15 -1.47 -4.22
N ARG A 184 21.16 -0.59 -4.06
CA ARG A 184 21.91 -0.05 -5.18
C ARG A 184 22.77 -1.11 -5.89
N PHE A 185 23.12 -2.20 -5.21
CA PHE A 185 24.04 -3.23 -5.72
C PHE A 185 23.41 -4.62 -5.75
N ASP A 186 22.57 -4.96 -4.76
CA ASP A 186 22.08 -6.31 -4.52
C ASP A 186 20.55 -6.37 -4.46
N SER A 187 20.00 -7.55 -4.75
CA SER A 187 18.60 -7.90 -4.58
C SER A 187 18.46 -9.33 -4.10
N SER A 188 17.97 -9.51 -2.87
CA SER A 188 17.68 -10.83 -2.32
C SER A 188 16.63 -11.60 -3.12
N ALA A 189 15.68 -10.89 -3.74
CA ALA A 189 14.68 -11.50 -4.60
C ALA A 189 15.29 -12.03 -5.91
N GLU A 190 16.14 -11.22 -6.56
CA GLU A 190 16.84 -11.66 -7.77
C GLU A 190 17.77 -12.86 -7.49
N ALA A 191 18.53 -12.80 -6.39
CA ALA A 191 19.40 -13.89 -5.98
C ALA A 191 18.61 -15.19 -5.73
N MET A 192 17.48 -15.09 -5.02
CA MET A 192 16.61 -16.25 -4.73
C MET A 192 16.00 -16.85 -6.02
N ILE A 193 15.54 -16.02 -6.94
CA ILE A 193 14.99 -16.49 -8.23
C ILE A 193 16.09 -17.12 -9.08
N GLY A 194 17.29 -16.52 -9.13
CA GLY A 194 18.43 -17.11 -9.83
C GLY A 194 18.84 -18.48 -9.29
N ASP A 195 18.78 -18.66 -7.97
CA ASP A 195 19.06 -19.97 -7.34
C ASP A 195 17.96 -21.00 -7.63
N LEU A 196 16.70 -20.56 -7.70
CA LEU A 196 15.59 -21.41 -8.10
C LEU A 196 15.71 -21.86 -9.56
N GLU A 197 16.08 -20.96 -10.48
CA GLU A 197 16.32 -21.30 -11.89
C GLU A 197 17.45 -22.32 -12.04
N LYS A 198 18.55 -22.15 -11.31
CA LYS A 198 19.69 -23.09 -11.29
C LYS A 198 19.38 -24.41 -10.59
N GLY A 199 18.27 -24.49 -9.83
CA GLY A 199 17.92 -25.66 -9.04
C GLY A 199 18.73 -25.79 -7.74
N GLU A 200 19.33 -24.73 -7.25
CA GLU A 200 19.99 -24.69 -5.94
C GLU A 200 18.98 -24.69 -4.79
N ILE A 201 17.76 -24.21 -5.04
CA ILE A 201 16.59 -24.33 -4.17
C ILE A 201 15.42 -24.91 -4.95
N ASP A 202 14.47 -25.51 -4.27
CA ASP A 202 13.27 -26.14 -4.87
C ASP A 202 12.08 -25.17 -4.89
N ALA A 203 12.05 -24.24 -3.93
CA ALA A 203 11.06 -23.15 -3.84
C ALA A 203 11.67 -21.94 -3.14
N GLY A 204 11.09 -20.78 -3.32
CA GLY A 204 11.45 -19.54 -2.63
C GLY A 204 10.22 -18.86 -2.05
N ILE A 205 10.37 -18.19 -0.90
CA ILE A 205 9.30 -17.40 -0.29
C ILE A 205 9.66 -15.92 -0.39
N LEU A 206 8.85 -15.17 -1.13
CA LEU A 206 9.04 -13.74 -1.36
C LEU A 206 7.76 -12.97 -1.02
N TRP A 207 7.93 -11.67 -0.76
CA TRP A 207 6.81 -10.74 -0.74
C TRP A 207 6.09 -10.72 -2.10
N GLY A 208 4.76 -10.80 -2.09
CA GLY A 208 3.94 -11.04 -3.28
C GLY A 208 4.30 -10.22 -4.52
N PRO A 209 4.42 -8.88 -4.43
CA PRO A 209 4.83 -8.06 -5.57
C PRO A 209 6.17 -8.47 -6.17
N MET A 210 7.17 -8.78 -5.32
CA MET A 210 8.47 -9.28 -5.78
C MET A 210 8.35 -10.66 -6.40
N ALA A 211 7.61 -11.56 -5.73
CA ALA A 211 7.35 -12.92 -6.23
C ALA A 211 6.79 -12.90 -7.64
N GLY A 212 5.70 -12.16 -7.84
CA GLY A 212 5.02 -12.10 -9.13
C GLY A 212 5.86 -11.47 -10.23
N PHE A 213 6.54 -10.36 -9.93
CA PHE A 213 7.36 -9.64 -10.89
C PHE A 213 8.54 -10.46 -11.39
N TYR A 214 9.33 -11.04 -10.50
CA TYR A 214 10.51 -11.80 -10.88
C TYR A 214 10.14 -13.17 -11.46
N ALA A 215 9.07 -13.83 -10.95
CA ALA A 215 8.58 -15.07 -11.53
C ALA A 215 8.09 -14.90 -12.97
N LYS A 216 7.41 -13.78 -13.27
CA LYS A 216 6.97 -13.46 -14.65
C LYS A 216 8.13 -13.23 -15.60
N LYS A 217 9.27 -12.71 -15.10
CA LYS A 217 10.48 -12.45 -15.89
C LYS A 217 11.38 -13.68 -16.06
N ALA A 218 11.25 -14.70 -15.22
CA ALA A 218 12.01 -15.93 -15.30
C ALA A 218 11.75 -16.69 -16.60
N SER A 219 12.71 -17.47 -17.05
CA SER A 219 12.58 -18.28 -18.27
C SER A 219 13.00 -19.74 -18.03
N PRO A 220 12.03 -20.68 -18.04
CA PRO A 220 10.58 -20.48 -18.21
C PRO A 220 9.95 -19.72 -17.02
N PRO A 221 8.74 -19.13 -17.19
CA PRO A 221 8.06 -18.48 -16.08
C PRO A 221 7.81 -19.43 -14.91
N LEU A 222 7.92 -18.88 -13.68
CA LEU A 222 7.74 -19.63 -12.46
C LEU A 222 6.27 -19.52 -11.99
N HIS A 223 5.85 -20.51 -11.21
CA HIS A 223 4.53 -20.49 -10.56
C HIS A 223 4.61 -19.72 -9.25
N VAL A 224 3.57 -18.93 -8.95
CA VAL A 224 3.45 -18.10 -7.75
C VAL A 224 2.15 -18.42 -7.03
N THR A 225 2.25 -18.94 -5.81
CA THR A 225 1.09 -19.27 -4.97
C THR A 225 1.09 -18.40 -3.73
N PRO A 226 0.11 -17.48 -3.54
CA PRO A 226 -0.02 -16.71 -2.31
C PRO A 226 -0.25 -17.61 -1.09
N LEU A 227 0.50 -17.38 -0.01
CA LEU A 227 0.40 -18.11 1.25
C LEU A 227 -0.72 -17.51 2.11
N VAL A 228 -1.95 -17.92 1.87
CA VAL A 228 -3.14 -17.34 2.49
C VAL A 228 -3.82 -18.26 3.52
N LYS A 229 -3.39 -19.53 3.60
CA LYS A 229 -3.98 -20.52 4.51
C LYS A 229 -3.13 -20.83 5.73
N GLU A 230 -2.21 -19.95 6.08
CA GLU A 230 -1.44 -20.08 7.32
C GLU A 230 -2.35 -20.02 8.54
N THR A 231 -2.28 -21.05 9.40
CA THR A 231 -3.04 -21.11 10.64
C THR A 231 -2.17 -20.84 11.87
N THR A 232 -0.85 -20.98 11.75
CA THR A 232 0.14 -20.79 12.81
C THR A 232 1.16 -19.69 12.45
N GLY A 233 1.66 -19.00 13.47
CA GLY A 233 2.65 -17.94 13.28
C GLY A 233 2.07 -16.60 12.85
N PRO A 234 2.92 -15.66 12.37
CA PRO A 234 2.50 -14.35 11.88
C PRO A 234 1.60 -14.43 10.64
N ARG A 235 0.73 -13.44 10.49
CA ARG A 235 -0.03 -13.27 9.23
C ARG A 235 0.93 -12.98 8.08
N LEU A 236 0.63 -13.56 6.91
CA LEU A 236 1.40 -13.37 5.69
C LEU A 236 0.70 -12.48 4.65
N ALA A 237 -0.57 -12.15 4.86
CA ALA A 237 -1.35 -11.27 3.99
C ALA A 237 -1.50 -9.87 4.62
N TYR A 238 -1.31 -8.83 3.81
CA TYR A 238 -1.32 -7.44 4.25
C TYR A 238 -2.15 -6.57 3.32
N ARG A 239 -2.78 -5.54 3.90
CA ARG A 239 -3.40 -4.44 3.19
C ARG A 239 -2.40 -3.30 3.06
N ILE A 240 -2.23 -2.80 1.85
CA ILE A 240 -1.26 -1.75 1.53
C ILE A 240 -2.02 -0.50 1.08
N GLY A 241 -1.71 0.60 1.75
CA GLY A 241 -2.17 1.94 1.41
C GLY A 241 -0.99 2.83 1.08
N MET A 242 -1.21 4.14 1.15
CA MET A 242 -0.16 5.15 1.06
C MET A 242 0.15 5.70 2.44
N GLY A 243 1.41 6.09 2.67
CA GLY A 243 1.84 6.74 3.91
C GLY A 243 1.93 8.25 3.74
N VAL A 244 1.35 9.01 4.67
CA VAL A 244 1.44 10.48 4.75
C VAL A 244 1.83 10.91 6.16
N ARG A 245 2.22 12.16 6.37
CA ARG A 245 2.47 12.68 7.72
C ARG A 245 1.15 12.76 8.52
N ALA A 246 1.22 12.54 9.81
CA ALA A 246 0.05 12.56 10.69
C ALA A 246 -0.71 13.91 10.67
N VAL A 247 -0.01 15.01 10.39
CA VAL A 247 -0.60 16.35 10.30
C VAL A 247 -1.33 16.59 8.97
N ASP A 248 -1.03 15.83 7.91
CA ASP A 248 -1.56 16.05 6.55
C ASP A 248 -2.91 15.36 6.32
N GLN A 249 -3.92 15.71 7.12
CA GLN A 249 -5.22 15.03 7.11
C GLN A 249 -6.08 15.36 5.88
N ASN A 250 -6.02 16.58 5.33
CA ASN A 250 -6.72 16.93 4.09
C ASN A 250 -6.10 16.20 2.91
N TRP A 251 -4.77 16.12 2.88
CA TRP A 251 -4.03 15.34 1.89
C TRP A 251 -4.42 13.86 1.91
N LYS A 252 -4.45 13.26 3.10
CA LYS A 252 -4.93 11.88 3.28
C LYS A 252 -6.35 11.69 2.73
N ARG A 253 -7.28 12.63 3.04
CA ARG A 253 -8.65 12.56 2.53
C ARG A 253 -8.71 12.67 1.01
N GLN A 254 -7.85 13.51 0.41
CA GLN A 254 -7.75 13.65 -1.04
C GLN A 254 -7.22 12.36 -1.68
N LEU A 255 -6.17 11.75 -1.14
CA LEU A 255 -5.65 10.48 -1.61
C LEU A 255 -6.68 9.35 -1.50
N ASN A 256 -7.44 9.28 -0.40
CA ASN A 256 -8.50 8.27 -0.24
C ASN A 256 -9.58 8.38 -1.34
N ARG A 257 -9.98 9.60 -1.72
CA ARG A 257 -10.91 9.80 -2.85
C ARG A 257 -10.28 9.35 -4.17
N LEU A 258 -9.05 9.72 -4.43
CA LEU A 258 -8.34 9.31 -5.66
C LEU A 258 -8.19 7.79 -5.76
N ILE A 259 -7.88 7.11 -4.66
CA ILE A 259 -7.82 5.65 -4.61
C ILE A 259 -9.18 5.07 -5.03
N GLN A 260 -10.26 5.52 -4.39
CA GLN A 260 -11.61 5.02 -4.67
C GLN A 260 -12.04 5.27 -6.13
N GLU A 261 -11.77 6.46 -6.66
CA GLU A 261 -12.16 6.86 -8.01
C GLU A 261 -11.35 6.18 -9.13
N ASN A 262 -10.14 5.67 -8.80
CA ASN A 262 -9.21 5.14 -9.79
C ASN A 262 -8.84 3.66 -9.54
N GLN A 263 -9.58 2.94 -8.67
CA GLN A 263 -9.26 1.55 -8.31
C GLN A 263 -9.03 0.63 -9.52
N PRO A 264 -9.86 0.65 -10.60
CA PRO A 264 -9.62 -0.23 -11.76
C PRO A 264 -8.29 0.07 -12.49
N ALA A 265 -7.86 1.34 -12.54
CA ALA A 265 -6.58 1.71 -13.14
C ALA A 265 -5.40 1.29 -12.26
N ILE A 266 -5.56 1.39 -10.92
CA ILE A 266 -4.59 0.92 -9.93
C ILE A 266 -4.41 -0.59 -10.05
N ASP A 267 -5.51 -1.36 -10.05
CA ASP A 267 -5.49 -2.83 -10.17
C ASP A 267 -4.81 -3.26 -11.46
N LYS A 268 -5.12 -2.59 -12.58
CA LYS A 268 -4.48 -2.86 -13.86
C LYS A 268 -2.97 -2.68 -13.79
N ILE A 269 -2.49 -1.56 -13.22
CA ILE A 269 -1.05 -1.31 -13.06
C ILE A 269 -0.42 -2.44 -12.25
N LEU A 270 -0.99 -2.82 -11.11
CA LEU A 270 -0.46 -3.85 -10.23
C LEU A 270 -0.43 -5.23 -10.91
N LEU A 271 -1.50 -5.61 -11.61
CA LEU A 271 -1.58 -6.87 -12.37
C LEU A 271 -0.59 -6.92 -13.53
N ASP A 272 -0.37 -5.80 -14.21
CA ASP A 272 0.63 -5.70 -15.29
C ASP A 272 2.05 -5.99 -14.78
N PHE A 273 2.33 -5.69 -13.51
CA PHE A 273 3.58 -6.03 -12.83
C PHE A 273 3.59 -7.45 -12.22
N GLY A 274 2.50 -8.19 -12.34
CA GLY A 274 2.39 -9.55 -11.80
C GLY A 274 2.10 -9.61 -10.30
N VAL A 275 1.67 -8.51 -9.68
CA VAL A 275 1.32 -8.51 -8.25
C VAL A 275 0.16 -9.47 -8.01
N PRO A 276 0.31 -10.48 -7.12
CA PRO A 276 -0.78 -11.40 -6.79
C PRO A 276 -1.79 -10.68 -5.89
N LEU A 277 -2.77 -10.02 -6.52
CA LEU A 277 -3.83 -9.30 -5.82
C LEU A 277 -4.82 -10.25 -5.17
N LEU A 278 -5.29 -9.89 -3.99
CA LEU A 278 -6.27 -10.63 -3.20
C LEU A 278 -7.49 -9.76 -2.90
N ASP A 279 -8.67 -10.39 -2.91
CA ASP A 279 -9.89 -9.77 -2.39
C ASP A 279 -9.91 -9.80 -0.84
N GLU A 280 -10.96 -9.26 -0.24
CA GLU A 280 -11.14 -9.22 1.21
C GLU A 280 -11.30 -10.62 1.85
N ASN A 281 -11.54 -11.65 1.06
CA ASN A 281 -11.66 -13.05 1.48
C ASN A 281 -10.42 -13.89 1.12
N ASP A 282 -9.28 -13.23 0.85
CA ASP A 282 -8.02 -13.88 0.47
C ASP A 282 -8.07 -14.67 -0.85
N ARG A 283 -9.04 -14.39 -1.73
CA ARG A 283 -9.13 -15.02 -3.05
C ARG A 283 -8.36 -14.19 -4.08
N PRO A 284 -7.63 -14.84 -5.01
CA PRO A 284 -6.91 -14.13 -6.06
C PRO A 284 -7.86 -13.32 -6.97
N ILE A 285 -7.48 -12.08 -7.26
CA ILE A 285 -8.13 -11.22 -8.24
C ILE A 285 -7.39 -11.36 -9.55
N GLY A 286 -8.07 -11.88 -10.58
CA GLY A 286 -7.53 -11.96 -11.95
C GLY A 286 -7.83 -10.70 -12.77
N ALA A 287 -7.16 -10.56 -13.93
CA ALA A 287 -7.37 -9.42 -14.83
C ALA A 287 -8.83 -9.25 -15.30
N GLU A 288 -9.60 -10.33 -15.39
CA GLU A 288 -11.02 -10.30 -15.78
C GLU A 288 -11.94 -9.79 -14.67
N SER A 289 -11.56 -9.92 -13.39
CA SER A 289 -12.35 -9.42 -12.25
C SER A 289 -12.09 -7.95 -11.95
N ALA A 290 -10.92 -7.44 -12.24
CA ALA A 290 -10.56 -6.03 -12.03
C ALA A 290 -11.39 -5.05 -12.89
N THR A 291 -11.94 -5.51 -14.02
CA THR A 291 -12.78 -4.70 -14.92
C THR A 291 -14.26 -4.65 -14.50
N LYS A 292 -14.68 -5.40 -13.47
CA LYS A 292 -16.08 -5.54 -13.05
C LYS A 292 -16.41 -4.93 -11.68
N SER A 293 -15.50 -4.17 -11.07
CA SER A 293 -15.87 -3.41 -9.86
C SER A 293 -16.80 -2.26 -10.23
N PRO A 294 -17.93 -2.10 -9.49
CA PRO A 294 -18.97 -1.12 -9.78
C PRO A 294 -18.53 0.32 -9.54
#